data_cf53520b3b85ecb3985e2c0b12b3838f
#
_entry.id   cf53520b3b85ecb3985e2c0b12b3838f
#
_cell.length_a   1.000
_cell.length_b   1.000
_cell.length_c   1.000
_cell.angle_alpha   90.00
_cell.angle_beta   90.00
_cell.angle_gamma   90.00
#
_symmetry.space_group_name_H-M   'P 1'
#
loop_
_entity.id
_entity.type
_entity.pdbx_description
1 polymer ?
#
loop_
_entity_poly.entity_id
_entity_poly.type
_entity_poly.pdbx_seq_one_letter_code
_entity_poly.pdbx_strand_id
1 'polypeptide(L)'
;MFYTALFGITIAFSFVVWGLAARQYFWPVLRGRGRADAVRPILYLHAFRFMGLTFLIPGVVSPDLASSFARPVAYGDLATAILALLALAMLDSKLSAASLWLFNIVGAVDLLNAYYQGNRISLVPGQLGATYVIPTLVVPLLLVTHALVFRILLRPQTQAIPRSLPHAA
;
A
#
# COMPACT_ATOMS: atom_id res chain seq x y z
N MET A 1 -10.43 -18.39 -20.05
CA MET A 1 -9.00 -18.73 -19.81
C MET A 1 -8.03 -17.66 -20.31
N PHE A 2 -8.08 -17.22 -21.57
CA PHE A 2 -7.14 -16.25 -22.13
C PHE A 2 -7.08 -14.91 -21.34
N TYR A 3 -8.22 -14.26 -21.10
CA TYR A 3 -8.27 -12.96 -20.38
C TYR A 3 -7.84 -13.06 -18.91
N THR A 4 -8.10 -14.19 -18.26
CA THR A 4 -7.63 -14.45 -16.88
C THR A 4 -6.11 -14.63 -16.85
N ALA A 5 -5.54 -15.29 -17.86
CA ALA A 5 -4.09 -15.40 -17.99
C ALA A 5 -3.43 -14.03 -18.24
N LEU A 6 -3.99 -13.20 -19.14
CA LEU A 6 -3.52 -11.83 -19.36
C LEU A 6 -3.57 -11.00 -18.06
N PHE A 7 -4.64 -11.10 -17.30
CA PHE A 7 -4.78 -10.41 -16.01
C PHE A 7 -3.65 -10.81 -15.05
N GLY A 8 -3.42 -12.12 -14.89
CA GLY A 8 -2.32 -12.62 -14.06
C GLY A 8 -0.94 -12.17 -14.53
N ILE A 9 -0.70 -12.21 -15.86
CA ILE A 9 0.56 -11.72 -16.43
C ILE A 9 0.77 -10.23 -16.15
N THR A 10 -0.27 -9.41 -16.33
CA THR A 10 -0.18 -7.96 -16.05
C THR A 10 0.18 -7.69 -14.59
N ILE A 11 -0.45 -8.40 -13.65
CA ILE A 11 -0.12 -8.31 -12.22
C ILE A 11 1.34 -8.71 -11.97
N ALA A 12 1.79 -9.84 -12.53
CA ALA A 12 3.15 -10.33 -12.35
C ALA A 12 4.19 -9.34 -12.89
N PHE A 13 3.97 -8.78 -14.10
CA PHE A 13 4.83 -7.74 -14.66
C PHE A 13 4.88 -6.49 -13.76
N SER A 14 3.74 -6.05 -13.23
CA SER A 14 3.70 -4.90 -12.33
C SER A 14 4.51 -5.15 -11.06
N PHE A 15 4.44 -6.34 -10.46
CA PHE A 15 5.30 -6.69 -9.31
C PHE A 15 6.79 -6.64 -9.67
N VAL A 16 7.17 -7.15 -10.84
CA VAL A 16 8.56 -7.11 -11.29
C VAL A 16 9.03 -5.66 -11.46
N VAL A 17 8.27 -4.85 -12.18
CA VAL A 17 8.63 -3.44 -12.45
C VAL A 17 8.70 -2.63 -11.16
N TRP A 18 7.68 -2.71 -10.31
CA TRP A 18 7.67 -2.00 -9.02
C TRP A 18 8.73 -2.52 -8.05
N GLY A 19 9.00 -3.83 -8.05
CA GLY A 19 10.08 -4.43 -7.25
C GLY A 19 11.46 -3.92 -7.68
N LEU A 20 11.72 -3.84 -8.99
CA LEU A 20 12.96 -3.28 -9.52
C LEU A 20 13.08 -1.78 -9.18
N ALA A 21 12.02 -1.00 -9.39
CA ALA A 21 11.99 0.42 -9.03
C ALA A 21 12.21 0.62 -7.52
N ALA A 22 11.58 -0.19 -6.69
CA ALA A 22 11.77 -0.16 -5.24
C ALA A 22 13.24 -0.45 -4.85
N ARG A 23 13.86 -1.45 -5.48
CA ARG A 23 15.25 -1.82 -5.21
C ARG A 23 16.24 -0.75 -5.69
N GLN A 24 16.02 -0.19 -6.88
CA GLN A 24 17.01 0.69 -7.54
C GLN A 24 16.88 2.15 -7.12
N TYR A 25 15.65 2.63 -6.90
CA TYR A 25 15.39 4.06 -6.67
C TYR A 25 14.83 4.33 -5.27
N PHE A 26 13.79 3.61 -4.84
CA PHE A 26 13.11 3.97 -3.59
C PHE A 26 13.93 3.57 -2.37
N TRP A 27 14.40 2.33 -2.32
CA TRP A 27 15.13 1.83 -1.17
C TRP A 27 16.45 2.58 -0.88
N PRO A 28 17.33 2.90 -1.86
CA PRO A 28 18.53 3.68 -1.61
C PRO A 28 18.26 5.05 -0.98
N VAL A 29 17.18 5.71 -1.40
CA VAL A 29 16.76 7.00 -0.85
C VAL A 29 16.17 6.86 0.57
N LEU A 30 15.27 5.88 0.75
CA LEU A 30 14.57 5.69 2.02
C LEU A 30 15.51 5.18 3.14
N ARG A 31 16.47 4.34 2.80
CA ARG A 31 17.40 3.79 3.79
C ARG A 31 18.30 4.83 4.47
N GLY A 32 18.56 5.96 3.82
CA GLY A 32 19.38 7.05 4.35
C GLY A 32 18.62 8.06 5.20
N ARG A 33 17.27 7.91 5.31
CA ARG A 33 16.40 8.84 6.04
C ARG A 33 16.03 8.30 7.42
N GLY A 34 15.68 9.22 8.33
CA GLY A 34 15.01 8.86 9.57
C GLY A 34 13.67 8.15 9.31
N ARG A 35 13.19 7.36 10.27
CA ARG A 35 11.96 6.55 10.11
C ARG A 35 10.78 7.39 9.63
N ALA A 36 10.50 8.51 10.28
CA ALA A 36 9.38 9.39 9.95
C ALA A 36 9.48 9.92 8.51
N ASP A 37 10.64 10.43 8.11
CA ASP A 37 10.85 10.97 6.76
C ASP A 37 10.83 9.91 5.66
N ALA A 38 11.26 8.69 6.00
CA ALA A 38 11.24 7.58 5.07
C ALA A 38 9.81 7.07 4.80
N VAL A 39 8.95 7.01 5.83
CA VAL A 39 7.57 6.50 5.67
C VAL A 39 6.60 7.57 5.20
N ARG A 40 6.85 8.85 5.42
CA ARG A 40 5.94 9.96 5.10
C ARG A 40 5.42 9.93 3.64
N PRO A 41 6.27 9.83 2.60
CA PRO A 41 5.78 9.77 1.21
C PRO A 41 4.96 8.50 0.93
N ILE A 42 5.27 7.38 1.60
CA ILE A 42 4.51 6.14 1.45
C ILE A 42 3.12 6.30 2.08
N LEU A 43 3.01 6.92 3.26
CA LEU A 43 1.71 7.17 3.89
C LEU A 43 0.82 8.07 3.03
N TYR A 44 1.37 9.12 2.39
CA TYR A 44 0.61 9.93 1.44
C TYR A 44 0.12 9.10 0.26
N LEU A 45 0.95 8.21 -0.30
CA LEU A 45 0.52 7.30 -1.36
C LEU A 45 -0.66 6.44 -0.91
N HIS A 46 -0.59 5.87 0.29
CA HIS A 46 -1.65 5.02 0.83
C HIS A 46 -2.91 5.80 1.26
N ALA A 47 -2.80 7.09 1.53
CA ALA A 47 -3.98 7.92 1.77
C ALA A 47 -4.89 8.00 0.53
N PHE A 48 -4.35 7.85 -0.70
CA PHE A 48 -5.14 7.79 -1.92
C PHE A 48 -5.92 6.48 -2.11
N ARG A 49 -5.78 5.51 -1.22
CA ARG A 49 -6.56 4.26 -1.30
C ARG A 49 -8.08 4.47 -1.22
N PHE A 50 -8.55 5.62 -0.77
CA PHE A 50 -9.99 5.96 -0.88
C PHE A 50 -10.52 5.81 -2.31
N MET A 51 -9.66 5.83 -3.33
CA MET A 51 -10.04 5.53 -4.72
C MET A 51 -10.67 4.14 -4.88
N GLY A 52 -10.42 3.21 -3.97
CA GLY A 52 -11.13 1.92 -3.91
C GLY A 52 -12.64 2.04 -3.78
N LEU A 53 -13.18 3.18 -3.31
CA LEU A 53 -14.62 3.45 -3.32
C LEU A 53 -15.22 3.44 -4.75
N THR A 54 -14.40 3.56 -5.79
CA THR A 54 -14.84 3.44 -7.19
C THR A 54 -15.41 2.07 -7.53
N PHE A 55 -15.07 1.02 -6.77
CA PHE A 55 -15.71 -0.30 -6.88
C PHE A 55 -17.21 -0.29 -6.55
N LEU A 56 -17.72 0.75 -5.89
CA LEU A 56 -19.12 0.91 -5.53
C LEU A 56 -19.90 1.78 -6.51
N ILE A 57 -19.25 2.37 -7.52
CA ILE A 57 -19.88 3.36 -8.42
C ILE A 57 -20.44 2.64 -9.65
N PRO A 58 -21.77 2.66 -9.85
CA PRO A 58 -22.39 2.12 -11.04
C PRO A 58 -21.83 2.77 -12.32
N GLY A 59 -21.55 1.94 -13.33
CA GLY A 59 -20.97 2.41 -14.60
C GLY A 59 -19.43 2.51 -14.59
N VAL A 60 -18.77 2.53 -13.43
CA VAL A 60 -17.32 2.42 -13.32
C VAL A 60 -16.91 0.95 -13.32
N VAL A 61 -17.68 0.10 -12.67
CA VAL A 61 -17.58 -1.36 -12.69
C VAL A 61 -18.79 -1.96 -13.40
N SER A 62 -18.65 -3.22 -13.84
CA SER A 62 -19.81 -3.97 -14.40
C SER A 62 -20.91 -4.19 -13.35
N PRO A 63 -22.18 -4.17 -13.74
CA PRO A 63 -23.29 -4.56 -12.87
C PRO A 63 -23.16 -5.99 -12.33
N ASP A 64 -22.45 -6.86 -13.06
CA ASP A 64 -22.22 -8.26 -12.68
C ASP A 64 -21.11 -8.45 -11.64
N LEU A 65 -20.43 -7.37 -11.23
CA LEU A 65 -19.42 -7.45 -10.19
C LEU A 65 -20.09 -7.78 -8.84
N ALA A 66 -19.72 -8.92 -8.26
CA ALA A 66 -20.30 -9.36 -7.01
C ALA A 66 -20.13 -8.34 -5.89
N SER A 67 -21.23 -7.92 -5.27
CA SER A 67 -21.19 -6.96 -4.13
C SER A 67 -20.46 -7.54 -2.91
N SER A 68 -20.42 -8.86 -2.78
CA SER A 68 -19.62 -9.57 -1.76
C SER A 68 -18.11 -9.41 -1.95
N PHE A 69 -17.66 -9.03 -3.13
CA PHE A 69 -16.28 -8.63 -3.42
C PHE A 69 -16.12 -7.10 -3.36
N ALA A 70 -16.95 -6.36 -4.08
CA ALA A 70 -16.81 -4.91 -4.23
C ALA A 70 -16.84 -4.15 -2.89
N ARG A 71 -17.78 -4.50 -1.99
CA ARG A 71 -17.92 -3.81 -0.70
C ARG A 71 -16.73 -4.01 0.24
N PRO A 72 -16.29 -5.24 0.55
CA PRO A 72 -15.11 -5.43 1.40
C PRO A 72 -13.86 -4.75 0.86
N VAL A 73 -13.59 -4.82 -0.45
CA VAL A 73 -12.44 -4.17 -1.09
C VAL A 73 -12.53 -2.65 -0.93
N ALA A 74 -13.67 -2.04 -1.25
CA ALA A 74 -13.86 -0.60 -1.17
C ALA A 74 -13.70 -0.07 0.27
N TYR A 75 -14.32 -0.73 1.24
CA TYR A 75 -14.23 -0.30 2.65
C TYR A 75 -12.90 -0.63 3.30
N GLY A 76 -12.24 -1.71 2.90
CA GLY A 76 -10.88 -2.04 3.34
C GLY A 76 -9.87 -0.99 2.86
N ASP A 77 -9.98 -0.56 1.61
CA ASP A 77 -9.20 0.53 1.05
C ASP A 77 -9.44 1.85 1.80
N LEU A 78 -10.70 2.20 2.07
CA LEU A 78 -11.05 3.40 2.83
C LEU A 78 -10.49 3.34 4.26
N ALA A 79 -10.67 2.22 4.94
CA ALA A 79 -10.14 2.03 6.30
C ALA A 79 -8.61 2.20 6.33
N THR A 80 -7.91 1.64 5.34
CA THR A 80 -6.45 1.78 5.25
C THR A 80 -6.03 3.22 4.92
N ALA A 81 -6.78 3.93 4.08
CA ALA A 81 -6.54 5.35 3.82
C ALA A 81 -6.65 6.18 5.10
N ILE A 82 -7.68 5.93 5.92
CA ILE A 82 -7.85 6.58 7.24
C ILE A 82 -6.67 6.24 8.16
N LEU A 83 -6.26 4.97 8.23
CA LEU A 83 -5.10 4.56 9.04
C LEU A 83 -3.80 5.22 8.57
N ALA A 84 -3.62 5.41 7.26
CA ALA A 84 -2.47 6.13 6.71
C ALA A 84 -2.45 7.60 7.17
N LEU A 85 -3.60 8.29 7.13
CA LEU A 85 -3.73 9.66 7.61
C LEU A 85 -3.51 9.77 9.13
N LEU A 86 -4.05 8.83 9.91
CA LEU A 86 -3.80 8.77 11.35
C LEU A 86 -2.32 8.53 11.65
N ALA A 87 -1.68 7.61 10.93
CA ALA A 87 -0.25 7.37 11.07
C ALA A 87 0.58 8.62 10.70
N LEU A 88 0.19 9.38 9.67
CA LEU A 88 0.81 10.67 9.32
C LEU A 88 0.71 11.68 10.47
N ALA A 89 -0.48 11.83 11.06
CA ALA A 89 -0.70 12.74 12.18
C ALA A 89 0.07 12.33 13.44
N MET A 90 0.39 11.03 13.59
CA MET A 90 1.07 10.48 14.76
C MET A 90 2.59 10.32 14.58
N LEU A 91 3.18 10.71 13.44
CA LEU A 91 4.61 10.47 13.14
C LEU A 91 5.56 11.01 14.22
N ASP A 92 5.23 12.16 14.80
CA ASP A 92 6.06 12.83 15.79
C ASP A 92 5.63 12.53 17.25
N SER A 93 4.71 11.58 17.43
CA SER A 93 4.19 11.17 18.75
C SER A 93 4.85 9.87 19.26
N LYS A 94 4.66 9.59 20.56
CA LYS A 94 5.08 8.32 21.18
C LYS A 94 4.36 7.11 20.59
N LEU A 95 3.23 7.30 19.92
CA LEU A 95 2.44 6.26 19.29
C LEU A 95 2.84 6.01 17.82
N SER A 96 3.83 6.74 17.30
CA SER A 96 4.28 6.64 15.91
C SER A 96 4.56 5.19 15.48
N ALA A 97 5.33 4.44 16.26
CA ALA A 97 5.64 3.06 15.92
C ALA A 97 4.39 2.16 15.88
N ALA A 98 3.50 2.29 16.85
CA ALA A 98 2.28 1.50 16.93
C ALA A 98 1.32 1.81 15.77
N SER A 99 1.12 3.10 15.46
CA SER A 99 0.26 3.52 14.34
C SER A 99 0.80 3.04 12.99
N LEU A 100 2.12 3.09 12.78
CA LEU A 100 2.76 2.58 11.57
C LEU A 100 2.62 1.06 11.43
N TRP A 101 2.78 0.30 12.50
CA TRP A 101 2.56 -1.14 12.49
C TRP A 101 1.10 -1.48 12.19
N LEU A 102 0.15 -0.82 12.84
CA LEU A 102 -1.28 -1.03 12.62
C LEU A 102 -1.65 -0.76 11.16
N PHE A 103 -1.30 0.43 10.65
CA PHE A 103 -1.50 0.79 9.24
C PHE A 103 -0.92 -0.27 8.30
N ASN A 104 0.32 -0.68 8.54
CA ASN A 104 1.05 -1.53 7.60
C ASN A 104 0.53 -2.96 7.57
N ILE A 105 0.18 -3.52 8.74
CA ILE A 105 -0.40 -4.88 8.84
C ILE A 105 -1.80 -4.88 8.23
N VAL A 106 -2.68 -3.96 8.66
CA VAL A 106 -4.06 -3.91 8.17
C VAL A 106 -4.08 -3.69 6.65
N GLY A 107 -3.29 -2.73 6.15
CA GLY A 107 -3.28 -2.43 4.72
C GLY A 107 -2.69 -3.55 3.85
N ALA A 108 -1.65 -4.23 4.32
CA ALA A 108 -1.09 -5.37 3.59
C ALA A 108 -2.06 -6.56 3.57
N VAL A 109 -2.67 -6.89 4.71
CA VAL A 109 -3.65 -7.98 4.83
C VAL A 109 -4.88 -7.70 3.96
N ASP A 110 -5.37 -6.48 3.94
CA ASP A 110 -6.51 -6.09 3.12
C ASP A 110 -6.25 -6.32 1.62
N LEU A 111 -5.11 -5.89 1.09
CA LEU A 111 -4.75 -6.10 -0.31
C LEU A 111 -4.58 -7.60 -0.67
N LEU A 112 -3.97 -8.37 0.22
CA LEU A 112 -3.83 -9.80 0.02
C LEU A 112 -5.20 -10.50 0.06
N ASN A 113 -6.07 -10.07 0.97
CA ASN A 113 -7.44 -10.57 1.04
C ASN A 113 -8.25 -10.21 -0.21
N ALA A 114 -8.06 -9.00 -0.79
CA ALA A 114 -8.71 -8.61 -2.04
C ALA A 114 -8.34 -9.57 -3.19
N TYR A 115 -7.06 -9.93 -3.35
CA TYR A 115 -6.63 -10.93 -4.33
C TYR A 115 -7.22 -12.32 -4.03
N TYR A 116 -7.21 -12.73 -2.76
CA TYR A 116 -7.79 -14.02 -2.35
C TYR A 116 -9.29 -14.10 -2.67
N GLN A 117 -10.05 -13.06 -2.34
CA GLN A 117 -11.48 -13.00 -2.61
C GLN A 117 -11.79 -12.95 -4.11
N GLY A 118 -11.03 -12.17 -4.89
CA GLY A 118 -11.14 -12.15 -6.35
C GLY A 118 -10.95 -13.54 -6.97
N ASN A 119 -9.96 -14.28 -6.47
CA ASN A 119 -9.72 -15.66 -6.93
C ASN A 119 -10.86 -16.60 -6.52
N ARG A 120 -11.37 -16.50 -5.29
CA ARG A 120 -12.48 -17.33 -4.80
C ARG A 120 -13.75 -17.19 -5.62
N ILE A 121 -14.08 -15.98 -6.06
CA ILE A 121 -15.29 -15.75 -6.88
C ILE A 121 -15.04 -15.96 -8.37
N SER A 122 -13.85 -16.43 -8.76
CA SER A 122 -13.45 -16.56 -10.16
C SER A 122 -13.67 -15.25 -10.95
N LEU A 123 -13.23 -14.13 -10.38
CA LEU A 123 -13.42 -12.77 -10.91
C LEU A 123 -13.02 -12.71 -12.39
N VAL A 124 -13.95 -12.30 -13.23
CA VAL A 124 -13.68 -12.07 -14.67
C VAL A 124 -13.13 -10.65 -14.83
N PRO A 125 -11.95 -10.47 -15.46
CA PRO A 125 -11.31 -9.15 -15.57
C PRO A 125 -12.19 -8.04 -16.13
N GLY A 126 -13.10 -8.37 -17.07
CA GLY A 126 -14.06 -7.42 -17.64
C GLY A 126 -15.08 -6.86 -16.64
N GLN A 127 -15.33 -7.54 -15.53
CA GLN A 127 -16.22 -7.05 -14.48
C GLN A 127 -15.64 -5.84 -13.74
N LEU A 128 -14.34 -5.66 -13.78
CA LEU A 128 -13.65 -4.55 -13.11
C LEU A 128 -13.86 -3.20 -13.82
N GLY A 129 -14.22 -3.19 -15.12
CA GLY A 129 -14.41 -1.95 -15.87
C GLY A 129 -13.21 -1.01 -15.77
N ALA A 130 -13.45 0.27 -15.47
CA ALA A 130 -12.39 1.26 -15.31
C ALA A 130 -11.47 0.99 -14.10
N THR A 131 -11.93 0.23 -13.10
CA THR A 131 -11.11 -0.13 -11.93
C THR A 131 -10.08 -1.22 -12.23
N TYR A 132 -10.00 -1.76 -13.46
CA TYR A 132 -9.02 -2.77 -13.86
C TYR A 132 -7.57 -2.40 -13.52
N VAL A 133 -7.24 -1.11 -13.60
CA VAL A 133 -5.89 -0.60 -13.27
C VAL A 133 -5.54 -0.74 -11.78
N ILE A 134 -6.53 -0.82 -10.91
CA ILE A 134 -6.30 -0.92 -9.46
C ILE A 134 -5.61 -2.24 -9.13
N PRO A 135 -6.20 -3.43 -9.37
CA PRO A 135 -5.53 -4.69 -9.05
C PRO A 135 -4.31 -4.98 -9.93
N THR A 136 -4.23 -4.42 -11.14
CA THR A 136 -3.15 -4.75 -12.07
C THR A 136 -1.91 -3.87 -11.92
N LEU A 137 -2.06 -2.61 -11.53
CA LEU A 137 -0.96 -1.66 -11.42
C LEU A 137 -0.80 -1.11 -10.00
N VAL A 138 -1.90 -0.65 -9.39
CA VAL A 138 -1.86 0.07 -8.12
C VAL A 138 -1.61 -0.89 -6.95
N VAL A 139 -2.34 -1.99 -6.86
CA VAL A 139 -2.18 -2.97 -5.76
C VAL A 139 -0.76 -3.55 -5.70
N PRO A 140 -0.10 -3.95 -6.81
CA PRO A 140 1.32 -4.33 -6.78
C PRO A 140 2.24 -3.25 -6.22
N LEU A 141 2.05 -1.97 -6.61
CA LEU A 141 2.80 -0.84 -6.05
C LEU A 141 2.59 -0.72 -4.53
N LEU A 142 1.32 -0.79 -4.08
CA LEU A 142 0.97 -0.68 -2.67
C LEU A 142 1.56 -1.82 -1.84
N LEU A 143 1.52 -3.06 -2.33
CA LEU A 143 2.15 -4.20 -1.65
C LEU A 143 3.67 -4.08 -1.57
N VAL A 144 4.32 -3.62 -2.65
CA VAL A 144 5.77 -3.34 -2.64
C VAL A 144 6.11 -2.25 -1.63
N THR A 145 5.29 -1.20 -1.54
CA THR A 145 5.52 -0.11 -0.56
C THR A 145 5.21 -0.55 0.87
N HIS A 146 4.22 -1.42 1.13
CA HIS A 146 4.05 -2.08 2.43
C HIS A 146 5.28 -2.89 2.83
N ALA A 147 5.87 -3.63 1.89
CA ALA A 147 7.12 -4.36 2.15
C ALA A 147 8.29 -3.42 2.50
N LEU A 148 8.38 -2.24 1.85
CA LEU A 148 9.36 -1.21 2.21
C LEU A 148 9.11 -0.66 3.63
N VAL A 149 7.85 -0.42 4.01
CA VAL A 149 7.51 0.03 5.38
C VAL A 149 7.88 -1.04 6.41
N PHE A 150 7.56 -2.32 6.19
CA PHE A 150 8.03 -3.40 7.06
C PHE A 150 9.55 -3.38 7.22
N ARG A 151 10.27 -3.23 6.12
CA ARG A 151 11.73 -3.17 6.13
C ARG A 151 12.27 -1.95 6.90
N ILE A 152 11.58 -0.81 6.86
CA ILE A 152 11.93 0.39 7.63
C ILE A 152 11.64 0.18 9.12
N LEU A 153 10.49 -0.42 9.48
CA LEU A 153 10.08 -0.65 10.86
C LEU A 153 10.98 -1.66 11.58
N LEU A 154 11.46 -2.67 10.87
CA LEU A 154 12.35 -3.71 11.41
C LEU A 154 13.81 -3.27 11.56
N ARG A 155 14.17 -2.06 11.09
CA ARG A 155 15.53 -1.55 11.29
C ARG A 155 15.77 -1.13 12.74
N PRO A 156 16.96 -1.45 13.29
CA PRO A 156 17.41 -0.84 14.54
C PRO A 156 17.41 0.70 14.40
N GLN A 157 16.84 1.40 15.36
CA GLN A 157 16.99 2.87 15.43
C GLN A 157 18.39 3.16 15.91
N THR A 158 19.24 3.66 15.05
CA THR A 158 20.49 4.30 15.48
C THR A 158 20.08 5.57 16.24
N GLN A 159 20.23 5.56 17.55
CA GLN A 159 20.05 6.78 18.34
C GLN A 159 21.04 7.81 17.78
N ALA A 160 20.54 8.97 17.37
CA ALA A 160 21.39 10.08 17.04
C ALA A 160 22.22 10.40 18.29
N ILE A 161 23.54 10.20 18.19
CA ILE A 161 24.48 10.63 19.25
C ILE A 161 24.28 12.14 19.35
N PRO A 162 23.92 12.67 20.54
CA PRO A 162 23.84 14.11 20.73
C PRO A 162 25.19 14.70 20.32
N ARG A 163 25.20 15.62 19.35
CA ARG A 163 26.40 16.41 19.05
C ARG A 163 26.78 17.12 20.34
N SER A 164 27.83 16.64 20.99
CA SER A 164 28.46 17.40 22.08
C SER A 164 28.86 18.77 21.51
N LEU A 165 28.28 19.81 22.07
CA LEU A 165 28.69 21.19 21.75
C LEU A 165 30.18 21.28 22.06
N PRO A 166 30.99 21.88 21.17
CA PRO A 166 32.38 22.15 21.52
C PRO A 166 32.38 23.09 22.71
N HIS A 167 33.05 22.69 23.80
CA HIS A 167 33.34 23.57 24.91
C HIS A 167 34.12 24.73 24.37
N ALA A 168 33.50 25.94 24.41
CA ALA A 168 34.23 27.21 24.22
C ALA A 168 35.23 27.34 25.39
N ALA A 169 36.50 27.31 25.04
CA ALA A 169 37.58 27.71 25.92
C ALA A 169 37.83 29.21 25.79
#